data_b4e034ec27f4909659b977c6696fa873
#
_entry.id   b4e034ec27f4909659b977c6696fa873
#
_cell.length_a   1.000
_cell.length_b   1.000
_cell.length_c   1.000
_cell.angle_alpha   90.00
_cell.angle_beta   90.00
_cell.angle_gamma   90.00
#
_symmetry.space_group_name_H-M   'P 1'
#
loop_
_entity.id
_entity.type
_entity.pdbx_description
1 polymer ?
#
loop_
_entity_poly.entity_id
_entity_poly.type
_entity_poly.pdbx_seq_one_letter_code
_entity_poly.pdbx_strand_id
1 'polypeptide(L)'
;VVRSWSESFVDIGGGITLHVLEQGSGPAVVLCHGFPGLGYSWRHQLPALAAAGYRVITPDLRGYGRSSAPPDPSDYDRAHTVADLVGLLDALGIEQAVFAGHDFGAALTWDLPQWAPGRVRALIQLSVPRPAQSPVLPSRAFAAQAEKHFLHLHYFQQPGVADAELDRDPARSIAAIYWALSGGYEYVKIFSHSSERAGYLDVLPSPPPLPWSWLSADELAHYAAEYAHAGFTGGLNWYRASDAVWHEKQARPDEPVTVPTLFVTGDRDPVRAVMGASGRRPMIDTVPGLVGEHVIEGAGHFVQMEAAEEVNRLMIDFLDSLPP
;
A
#
# COMPACT_ATOMS: atom_id res chain seq x y z
N VAL A 1 0.77 -21.02 -14.95
CA VAL A 1 -0.53 -20.84 -14.24
C VAL A 1 -1.42 -20.03 -15.16
N VAL A 2 -2.58 -20.58 -15.57
CA VAL A 2 -3.57 -19.80 -16.34
C VAL A 2 -4.12 -18.75 -15.38
N ARG A 3 -3.91 -17.46 -15.70
CA ARG A 3 -4.49 -16.35 -14.93
C ARG A 3 -6.01 -16.43 -15.06
N SER A 4 -6.71 -16.45 -13.95
CA SER A 4 -8.18 -16.61 -13.91
C SER A 4 -8.94 -15.28 -13.84
N TRP A 5 -8.21 -14.15 -13.78
CA TRP A 5 -8.78 -12.80 -13.75
C TRP A 5 -8.76 -12.13 -15.13
N SER A 6 -9.65 -11.16 -15.31
CA SER A 6 -9.64 -10.25 -16.45
C SER A 6 -8.78 -9.02 -16.18
N GLU A 7 -8.24 -8.45 -17.24
CA GLU A 7 -7.50 -7.17 -17.22
C GLU A 7 -8.27 -6.14 -18.05
N SER A 8 -8.38 -4.93 -17.56
CA SER A 8 -9.04 -3.84 -18.25
C SER A 8 -8.40 -2.49 -17.95
N PHE A 9 -8.70 -1.51 -18.78
CA PHE A 9 -8.35 -0.12 -18.55
C PHE A 9 -9.64 0.67 -18.32
N VAL A 10 -9.77 1.26 -17.14
CA VAL A 10 -10.97 1.99 -16.72
C VAL A 10 -10.66 3.48 -16.73
N ASP A 11 -11.34 4.21 -17.61
CA ASP A 11 -11.32 5.68 -17.60
C ASP A 11 -12.19 6.17 -16.43
N ILE A 12 -11.56 6.83 -15.48
CA ILE A 12 -12.21 7.33 -14.25
C ILE A 12 -12.51 8.83 -14.31
N GLY A 13 -12.33 9.44 -15.48
CA GLY A 13 -12.47 10.88 -15.67
C GLY A 13 -11.19 11.65 -15.32
N GLY A 14 -11.22 12.97 -15.55
CA GLY A 14 -10.07 13.83 -15.24
C GLY A 14 -8.79 13.54 -16.03
N GLY A 15 -8.87 12.73 -17.10
CA GLY A 15 -7.72 12.30 -17.89
C GLY A 15 -6.93 11.15 -17.25
N ILE A 16 -7.50 10.48 -16.26
CA ILE A 16 -6.89 9.35 -15.55
C ILE A 16 -7.55 8.04 -16.00
N THR A 17 -6.71 7.09 -16.37
CA THR A 17 -7.10 5.71 -16.67
C THR A 17 -6.37 4.78 -15.71
N LEU A 18 -7.10 3.88 -15.06
CA LEU A 18 -6.52 2.86 -14.18
C LEU A 18 -6.49 1.51 -14.90
N HIS A 19 -5.37 0.82 -14.82
CA HIS A 19 -5.27 -0.59 -15.15
C HIS A 19 -5.84 -1.40 -13.97
N VAL A 20 -6.73 -2.35 -14.27
CA VAL A 20 -7.49 -3.08 -13.25
C VAL A 20 -7.45 -4.56 -13.53
N LEU A 21 -7.15 -5.36 -12.51
CA LEU A 21 -7.39 -6.79 -12.50
C LEU A 21 -8.70 -7.06 -11.79
N GLU A 22 -9.56 -7.89 -12.36
CA GLU A 22 -10.89 -8.17 -11.80
C GLU A 22 -11.23 -9.65 -11.89
N GLN A 23 -11.87 -10.18 -10.84
CA GLN A 23 -12.39 -11.55 -10.81
C GLN A 23 -13.61 -11.67 -9.91
N GLY A 24 -14.50 -12.62 -10.27
CA GLY A 24 -15.67 -12.96 -9.48
C GLY A 24 -16.87 -12.05 -9.74
N SER A 25 -17.88 -12.21 -8.91
CA SER A 25 -19.14 -11.46 -8.96
C SER A 25 -19.73 -11.40 -7.55
N GLY A 26 -20.67 -10.47 -7.31
CA GLY A 26 -21.28 -10.25 -6.00
C GLY A 26 -20.86 -8.92 -5.37
N PRO A 27 -20.86 -8.80 -4.03
CA PRO A 27 -20.45 -7.56 -3.36
C PRO A 27 -19.01 -7.18 -3.71
N ALA A 28 -18.78 -5.89 -3.95
CA ALA A 28 -17.49 -5.39 -4.41
C ALA A 28 -16.46 -5.28 -3.28
N VAL A 29 -15.25 -5.76 -3.55
CA VAL A 29 -14.06 -5.60 -2.70
C VAL A 29 -12.94 -5.00 -3.55
N VAL A 30 -12.48 -3.80 -3.21
CA VAL A 30 -11.40 -3.09 -3.89
C VAL A 30 -10.11 -3.23 -3.09
N LEU A 31 -9.05 -3.76 -3.72
CA LEU A 31 -7.77 -4.04 -3.07
C LEU A 31 -6.72 -3.05 -3.54
N CYS A 32 -6.27 -2.17 -2.65
CA CYS A 32 -5.34 -1.08 -2.91
C CYS A 32 -3.93 -1.44 -2.42
N HIS A 33 -2.97 -1.52 -3.33
CA HIS A 33 -1.56 -1.81 -3.02
C HIS A 33 -0.81 -0.56 -2.54
N GLY A 34 0.46 -0.73 -2.15
CA GLY A 34 1.39 0.36 -1.87
C GLY A 34 2.69 0.24 -2.66
N PHE A 35 3.78 0.80 -2.14
CA PHE A 35 5.09 0.83 -2.81
C PHE A 35 5.99 -0.35 -2.35
N PRO A 36 6.72 -0.98 -3.25
CA PRO A 36 6.65 -0.97 -4.71
C PRO A 36 5.74 -2.09 -5.25
N GLY A 37 4.46 -2.05 -4.90
CA GLY A 37 3.45 -3.02 -5.31
C GLY A 37 2.74 -2.63 -6.61
N LEU A 38 1.81 -3.49 -7.00
CA LEU A 38 0.91 -3.37 -8.15
C LEU A 38 -0.43 -4.03 -7.76
N GLY A 39 -1.47 -3.90 -8.58
CA GLY A 39 -2.67 -4.74 -8.45
C GLY A 39 -2.34 -6.22 -8.35
N TYR A 40 -1.28 -6.66 -9.03
CA TYR A 40 -0.73 -8.01 -8.97
C TYR A 40 -0.24 -8.45 -7.57
N SER A 41 0.03 -7.53 -6.66
CA SER A 41 0.39 -7.86 -5.27
C SER A 41 -0.70 -8.60 -4.52
N TRP A 42 -1.93 -8.54 -5.04
CA TRP A 42 -3.11 -9.21 -4.51
C TRP A 42 -3.45 -10.53 -5.24
N ARG A 43 -2.51 -11.09 -6.02
CA ARG A 43 -2.69 -12.30 -6.84
C ARG A 43 -3.17 -13.53 -6.08
N HIS A 44 -2.95 -13.59 -4.77
CA HIS A 44 -3.41 -14.67 -3.90
C HIS A 44 -4.80 -14.40 -3.32
N GLN A 45 -5.12 -13.12 -3.05
CA GLN A 45 -6.41 -12.69 -2.50
C GLN A 45 -7.50 -12.68 -3.58
N LEU A 46 -7.14 -12.24 -4.77
CA LEU A 46 -8.06 -12.07 -5.89
C LEU A 46 -8.83 -13.36 -6.21
N PRO A 47 -8.21 -14.53 -6.46
CA PRO A 47 -8.95 -15.77 -6.69
C PRO A 47 -9.64 -16.31 -5.44
N ALA A 48 -9.08 -16.12 -4.25
CA ALA A 48 -9.65 -16.65 -3.01
C ALA A 48 -10.96 -15.95 -2.66
N LEU A 49 -10.97 -14.61 -2.70
CA LEU A 49 -12.19 -13.82 -2.42
C LEU A 49 -13.24 -14.00 -3.53
N ALA A 50 -12.82 -14.13 -4.80
CA ALA A 50 -13.72 -14.42 -5.90
C ALA A 50 -14.42 -15.78 -5.72
N ALA A 51 -13.67 -16.79 -5.27
CA ALA A 51 -14.24 -18.12 -4.96
C ALA A 51 -15.20 -18.08 -3.76
N ALA A 52 -15.01 -17.14 -2.84
CA ALA A 52 -15.91 -16.87 -1.71
C ALA A 52 -17.17 -16.06 -2.10
N GLY A 53 -17.33 -15.66 -3.38
CA GLY A 53 -18.53 -15.01 -3.88
C GLY A 53 -18.47 -13.48 -3.92
N TYR A 54 -17.27 -12.90 -3.93
CA TYR A 54 -17.08 -11.46 -4.02
C TYR A 54 -16.63 -11.04 -5.42
N ARG A 55 -16.99 -9.82 -5.84
CA ARG A 55 -16.43 -9.13 -6.99
C ARG A 55 -15.15 -8.43 -6.55
N VAL A 56 -14.01 -8.92 -6.93
CA VAL A 56 -12.69 -8.45 -6.47
C VAL A 56 -12.05 -7.60 -7.54
N ILE A 57 -11.63 -6.39 -7.18
CA ILE A 57 -11.10 -5.37 -8.08
C ILE A 57 -9.77 -4.90 -7.53
N THR A 58 -8.69 -5.05 -8.30
CA THR A 58 -7.35 -4.63 -7.89
C THR A 58 -6.77 -3.65 -8.92
N PRO A 59 -6.94 -2.34 -8.72
CA PRO A 59 -6.30 -1.37 -9.60
C PRO A 59 -4.79 -1.30 -9.37
N ASP A 60 -4.02 -1.07 -10.43
CA ASP A 60 -2.76 -0.36 -10.26
C ASP A 60 -3.12 1.08 -9.90
N LEU A 61 -2.69 1.56 -8.74
CA LEU A 61 -2.98 2.93 -8.30
C LEU A 61 -2.27 3.93 -9.23
N ARG A 62 -2.73 5.21 -9.24
CA ARG A 62 -2.08 6.23 -10.07
C ARG A 62 -0.56 6.24 -9.86
N GLY A 63 0.19 6.33 -10.94
CA GLY A 63 1.65 6.32 -10.92
C GLY A 63 2.30 4.95 -10.90
N TYR A 64 1.51 3.86 -10.90
CA TYR A 64 2.03 2.49 -10.88
C TYR A 64 1.60 1.69 -12.10
N GLY A 65 2.46 0.75 -12.48
CA GLY A 65 2.17 -0.24 -13.51
C GLY A 65 1.73 0.38 -14.83
N ARG A 66 0.52 0.03 -15.27
CA ARG A 66 -0.04 0.52 -16.54
C ARG A 66 -1.08 1.61 -16.36
N SER A 67 -1.29 2.09 -15.14
CA SER A 67 -2.18 3.21 -14.85
C SER A 67 -1.55 4.54 -15.24
N SER A 68 -2.37 5.57 -15.39
CA SER A 68 -1.90 6.94 -15.62
C SER A 68 -0.91 7.38 -14.55
N ALA A 69 0.19 8.01 -14.97
CA ALA A 69 1.27 8.47 -14.11
C ALA A 69 1.54 9.96 -14.33
N PRO A 70 0.74 10.87 -13.74
CA PRO A 70 1.01 12.31 -13.78
C PRO A 70 2.42 12.62 -13.28
N PRO A 71 3.16 13.53 -13.93
CA PRO A 71 4.56 13.78 -13.57
C PRO A 71 4.73 14.63 -12.32
N ASP A 72 3.74 15.45 -11.95
CA ASP A 72 3.84 16.37 -10.82
C ASP A 72 3.47 15.67 -9.51
N PRO A 73 4.31 15.73 -8.46
CA PRO A 73 3.97 15.21 -7.14
C PRO A 73 2.66 15.77 -6.54
N SER A 74 2.25 16.98 -6.92
CA SER A 74 0.99 17.58 -6.46
C SER A 74 -0.26 16.81 -6.94
N ASP A 75 -0.13 16.03 -8.00
CA ASP A 75 -1.21 15.17 -8.50
C ASP A 75 -1.41 13.90 -7.65
N TYR A 76 -0.61 13.69 -6.60
CA TYR A 76 -0.64 12.53 -5.72
C TYR A 76 -1.10 12.85 -4.31
N ASP A 77 -1.70 14.02 -4.10
CA ASP A 77 -2.32 14.40 -2.84
C ASP A 77 -3.55 13.54 -2.51
N ARG A 78 -4.14 13.74 -1.35
CA ARG A 78 -5.26 12.90 -0.89
C ARG A 78 -6.52 13.15 -1.69
N ALA A 79 -6.78 14.38 -2.11
CA ALA A 79 -7.95 14.71 -2.91
C ALA A 79 -7.95 13.96 -4.25
N HIS A 80 -6.81 13.97 -4.95
CA HIS A 80 -6.66 13.25 -6.21
C HIS A 80 -6.76 11.74 -6.04
N THR A 81 -6.04 11.18 -5.04
CA THR A 81 -6.01 9.71 -4.85
C THR A 81 -7.34 9.14 -4.35
N VAL A 82 -8.10 9.89 -3.55
CA VAL A 82 -9.48 9.53 -3.19
C VAL A 82 -10.41 9.63 -4.40
N ALA A 83 -10.28 10.69 -5.20
CA ALA A 83 -11.09 10.88 -6.41
C ALA A 83 -10.89 9.72 -7.39
N ASP A 84 -9.70 9.13 -7.48
CA ASP A 84 -9.46 7.94 -8.31
C ASP A 84 -10.31 6.76 -7.88
N LEU A 85 -10.35 6.46 -6.58
CA LEU A 85 -11.12 5.32 -6.09
C LEU A 85 -12.64 5.56 -6.22
N VAL A 86 -13.09 6.80 -6.00
CA VAL A 86 -14.49 7.18 -6.23
C VAL A 86 -14.83 7.07 -7.70
N GLY A 87 -14.00 7.62 -8.59
CA GLY A 87 -14.15 7.54 -10.04
C GLY A 87 -14.13 6.09 -10.56
N LEU A 88 -13.31 5.22 -9.97
CA LEU A 88 -13.30 3.79 -10.26
C LEU A 88 -14.65 3.15 -9.93
N LEU A 89 -15.19 3.42 -8.74
CA LEU A 89 -16.50 2.91 -8.36
C LEU A 89 -17.60 3.42 -9.31
N ASP A 90 -17.58 4.72 -9.66
CA ASP A 90 -18.57 5.33 -10.56
C ASP A 90 -18.50 4.71 -11.96
N ALA A 91 -17.30 4.55 -12.52
CA ALA A 91 -17.10 3.95 -13.83
C ALA A 91 -17.56 2.48 -13.88
N LEU A 92 -17.44 1.76 -12.76
CA LEU A 92 -17.85 0.35 -12.65
C LEU A 92 -19.32 0.17 -12.18
N GLY A 93 -20.05 1.26 -11.94
CA GLY A 93 -21.44 1.23 -11.47
C GLY A 93 -21.59 0.69 -10.05
N ILE A 94 -20.61 0.91 -9.19
CA ILE A 94 -20.57 0.43 -7.80
C ILE A 94 -20.89 1.57 -6.85
N GLU A 95 -21.96 1.42 -6.09
CA GLU A 95 -22.37 2.43 -5.11
C GLU A 95 -21.47 2.43 -3.88
N GLN A 96 -21.23 1.26 -3.31
CA GLN A 96 -20.38 1.04 -2.12
C GLN A 96 -19.51 -0.20 -2.30
N ALA A 97 -18.33 -0.17 -1.69
CA ALA A 97 -17.42 -1.33 -1.65
C ALA A 97 -16.78 -1.52 -0.26
N VAL A 98 -16.30 -2.72 -0.02
CA VAL A 98 -15.27 -2.94 1.00
C VAL A 98 -13.93 -2.57 0.39
N PHE A 99 -13.11 -1.81 1.12
CA PHE A 99 -11.77 -1.47 0.68
C PHE A 99 -10.74 -2.20 1.54
N ALA A 100 -9.82 -2.89 0.87
CA ALA A 100 -8.62 -3.42 1.51
C ALA A 100 -7.41 -2.62 1.08
N GLY A 101 -6.59 -2.19 2.02
CA GLY A 101 -5.40 -1.40 1.75
C GLY A 101 -4.15 -2.02 2.37
N HIS A 102 -3.03 -1.94 1.64
CA HIS A 102 -1.70 -2.29 2.10
C HIS A 102 -0.76 -1.12 1.86
N ASP A 103 0.10 -0.77 2.82
CA ASP A 103 1.09 0.31 2.75
C ASP A 103 0.44 1.67 2.37
N PHE A 104 0.80 2.31 1.26
CA PHE A 104 0.09 3.52 0.78
C PHE A 104 -1.39 3.28 0.50
N GLY A 105 -1.74 2.09 0.02
CA GLY A 105 -3.15 1.71 -0.13
C GLY A 105 -3.88 1.72 1.21
N ALA A 106 -3.26 1.27 2.30
CA ALA A 106 -3.84 1.39 3.63
C ALA A 106 -3.92 2.85 4.08
N ALA A 107 -2.86 3.64 3.88
CA ALA A 107 -2.87 5.07 4.21
C ALA A 107 -3.97 5.83 3.46
N LEU A 108 -4.27 5.45 2.21
CA LEU A 108 -5.35 6.01 1.41
C LEU A 108 -6.72 5.56 1.93
N THR A 109 -6.90 4.26 2.14
CA THR A 109 -8.22 3.71 2.50
C THR A 109 -8.64 4.05 3.93
N TRP A 110 -7.70 4.35 4.86
CA TRP A 110 -8.02 4.91 6.17
C TRP A 110 -8.75 6.26 6.09
N ASP A 111 -8.49 7.04 5.07
CA ASP A 111 -9.09 8.37 4.90
C ASP A 111 -10.45 8.32 4.16
N LEU A 112 -10.74 7.24 3.41
CA LEU A 112 -11.96 7.13 2.59
C LEU A 112 -13.28 7.34 3.34
N PRO A 113 -13.51 6.80 4.56
CA PRO A 113 -14.78 7.02 5.25
C PRO A 113 -15.11 8.49 5.49
N GLN A 114 -14.11 9.33 5.71
CA GLN A 114 -14.25 10.75 5.91
C GLN A 114 -14.32 11.54 4.59
N TRP A 115 -13.54 11.10 3.58
CA TRP A 115 -13.40 11.83 2.31
C TRP A 115 -14.48 11.48 1.28
N ALA A 116 -15.00 10.26 1.34
CA ALA A 116 -16.05 9.75 0.48
C ALA A 116 -17.12 9.02 1.31
N PRO A 117 -17.82 9.73 2.22
CA PRO A 117 -18.84 9.12 3.06
C PRO A 117 -19.92 8.48 2.20
N GLY A 118 -20.39 7.31 2.62
CA GLY A 118 -21.37 6.54 1.86
C GLY A 118 -20.81 5.64 0.76
N ARG A 119 -19.50 5.71 0.45
CA ARG A 119 -18.85 4.84 -0.55
C ARG A 119 -18.12 3.63 0.09
N VAL A 120 -17.95 3.66 1.40
CA VAL A 120 -17.19 2.65 2.15
C VAL A 120 -18.12 1.82 3.01
N ARG A 121 -18.22 0.53 2.72
CA ARG A 121 -19.00 -0.43 3.51
C ARG A 121 -18.22 -0.92 4.73
N ALA A 122 -16.94 -1.24 4.53
CA ALA A 122 -16.03 -1.72 5.57
C ALA A 122 -14.57 -1.53 5.10
N LEU A 123 -13.61 -1.67 6.01
CA LEU A 123 -12.19 -1.60 5.74
C LEU A 123 -11.46 -2.88 6.14
N ILE A 124 -10.47 -3.29 5.34
CA ILE A 124 -9.47 -4.30 5.67
C ILE A 124 -8.10 -3.63 5.52
N GLN A 125 -7.38 -3.46 6.62
CA GLN A 125 -6.13 -2.71 6.62
C GLN A 125 -4.95 -3.61 6.91
N LEU A 126 -3.97 -3.62 6.03
CA LEU A 126 -2.80 -4.47 6.16
C LEU A 126 -1.55 -3.63 6.42
N SER A 127 -0.76 -4.07 7.39
CA SER A 127 0.58 -3.59 7.72
C SER A 127 0.64 -2.17 8.30
N VAL A 128 -0.13 -1.22 7.79
CA VAL A 128 -0.09 0.18 8.25
C VAL A 128 -1.29 0.50 9.13
N PRO A 129 -1.07 0.68 10.45
CA PRO A 129 -2.13 1.10 11.36
C PRO A 129 -2.58 2.53 11.06
N ARG A 130 -3.78 2.90 11.52
CA ARG A 130 -4.28 4.27 11.33
C ARG A 130 -3.27 5.29 11.88
N PRO A 131 -2.71 6.16 11.04
CA PRO A 131 -1.77 7.15 11.50
C PRO A 131 -2.50 8.25 12.29
N ALA A 132 -1.97 8.63 13.45
CA ALA A 132 -2.42 9.83 14.13
C ALA A 132 -2.02 11.07 13.34
N GLN A 133 -2.85 12.13 13.40
CA GLN A 133 -2.44 13.42 12.85
C GLN A 133 -1.21 13.95 13.60
N SER A 134 -0.14 14.23 12.87
CA SER A 134 1.07 14.81 13.43
C SER A 134 1.01 16.33 13.39
N PRO A 135 1.41 17.04 14.45
CA PRO A 135 1.56 18.50 14.40
C PRO A 135 2.78 18.95 13.59
N VAL A 136 3.66 18.01 13.22
CA VAL A 136 4.91 18.29 12.49
C VAL A 136 4.76 17.91 11.02
N LEU A 137 5.17 18.83 10.16
CA LEU A 137 5.21 18.62 8.71
C LEU A 137 6.10 17.42 8.37
N PRO A 138 5.62 16.47 7.54
CA PRO A 138 6.36 15.24 7.21
C PRO A 138 7.79 15.47 6.74
N SER A 139 8.02 16.39 5.80
CA SER A 139 9.36 16.68 5.30
C SER A 139 10.34 17.12 6.40
N ARG A 140 9.87 17.90 7.39
CA ARG A 140 10.68 18.30 8.56
C ARG A 140 10.96 17.11 9.50
N ALA A 141 9.96 16.27 9.72
CA ALA A 141 10.13 15.06 10.53
C ALA A 141 11.13 14.11 9.87
N PHE A 142 11.03 13.93 8.56
CA PHE A 142 11.95 13.09 7.80
C PHE A 142 13.38 13.61 7.83
N ALA A 143 13.58 14.91 7.63
CA ALA A 143 14.90 15.54 7.72
C ALA A 143 15.54 15.34 9.10
N ALA A 144 14.78 15.60 10.19
CA ALA A 144 15.29 15.44 11.55
C ALA A 144 15.65 13.99 11.90
N GLN A 145 14.98 13.00 11.31
CA GLN A 145 15.35 11.59 11.47
C GLN A 145 16.56 11.22 10.62
N ALA A 146 16.64 11.76 9.40
CA ALA A 146 17.74 11.53 8.47
C ALA A 146 19.10 12.04 8.99
N GLU A 147 19.11 13.02 9.91
CA GLU A 147 20.32 13.44 10.64
C GLU A 147 20.88 12.32 11.56
N LYS A 148 20.06 11.37 11.97
CA LYS A 148 20.43 10.33 12.93
C LYS A 148 20.81 9.01 12.23
N HIS A 149 20.15 8.68 11.13
CA HIS A 149 20.35 7.42 10.41
C HIS A 149 19.75 7.52 9.01
N PHE A 150 20.05 6.55 8.16
CA PHE A 150 19.45 6.48 6.84
C PHE A 150 17.91 6.38 6.94
N LEU A 151 17.22 7.24 6.22
CA LEU A 151 15.76 7.24 6.14
C LEU A 151 15.30 7.34 4.68
N HIS A 152 14.71 6.27 4.16
CA HIS A 152 14.22 6.25 2.77
C HIS A 152 13.13 7.31 2.53
N LEU A 153 12.26 7.62 3.51
CA LEU A 153 11.25 8.68 3.40
C LEU A 153 11.86 10.04 3.09
N HIS A 154 13.04 10.33 3.66
CA HIS A 154 13.80 11.53 3.34
C HIS A 154 14.51 11.43 1.99
N TYR A 155 15.15 10.30 1.73
CA TYR A 155 15.90 10.06 0.50
C TYR A 155 15.01 10.19 -0.76
N PHE A 156 13.76 9.75 -0.68
CA PHE A 156 12.81 9.80 -1.79
C PHE A 156 12.23 11.19 -2.07
N GLN A 157 12.45 12.17 -1.19
CA GLN A 157 11.91 13.53 -1.39
C GLN A 157 12.53 14.25 -2.59
N GLN A 158 13.82 14.00 -2.88
CA GLN A 158 14.50 14.70 -3.96
C GLN A 158 14.18 14.05 -5.32
N PRO A 159 13.50 14.78 -6.23
CA PRO A 159 13.20 14.24 -7.56
C PRO A 159 14.46 13.85 -8.34
N GLY A 160 14.38 12.76 -9.07
CA GLY A 160 15.43 12.27 -9.96
C GLY A 160 16.53 11.44 -9.26
N VAL A 161 16.69 11.52 -7.94
CA VAL A 161 17.78 10.82 -7.23
C VAL A 161 17.44 9.33 -7.05
N ALA A 162 16.39 9.04 -6.30
CA ALA A 162 15.91 7.67 -6.12
C ALA A 162 15.36 7.07 -7.42
N ASP A 163 14.74 7.91 -8.27
CA ASP A 163 14.28 7.51 -9.60
C ASP A 163 15.41 6.87 -10.41
N ALA A 164 16.53 7.60 -10.59
CA ALA A 164 17.68 7.11 -11.36
C ALA A 164 18.36 5.90 -10.73
N GLU A 165 18.34 5.76 -9.41
CA GLU A 165 18.87 4.60 -8.72
C GLU A 165 18.02 3.36 -8.97
N LEU A 166 16.70 3.47 -8.72
CA LEU A 166 15.78 2.34 -8.77
C LEU A 166 15.47 1.89 -10.21
N ASP A 167 15.40 2.82 -11.15
CA ASP A 167 15.12 2.54 -12.56
C ASP A 167 16.29 1.85 -13.27
N ARG A 168 17.51 1.90 -12.72
CA ARG A 168 18.70 1.29 -13.34
C ARG A 168 18.59 -0.22 -13.49
N ASP A 169 18.00 -0.89 -12.51
CA ASP A 169 17.76 -2.33 -12.50
C ASP A 169 16.51 -2.62 -11.64
N PRO A 170 15.31 -2.58 -12.24
CA PRO A 170 14.06 -2.79 -11.52
C PRO A 170 13.99 -4.15 -10.82
N ALA A 171 14.56 -5.21 -11.39
CA ALA A 171 14.55 -6.53 -10.77
C ALA A 171 15.36 -6.53 -9.46
N ARG A 172 16.56 -5.93 -9.48
CA ARG A 172 17.38 -5.76 -8.28
C ARG A 172 16.69 -4.87 -7.25
N SER A 173 16.12 -3.75 -7.70
CA SER A 173 15.47 -2.79 -6.81
C SER A 173 14.29 -3.41 -6.06
N ILE A 174 13.41 -4.09 -6.77
CA ILE A 174 12.25 -4.75 -6.17
C ILE A 174 12.69 -5.90 -5.26
N ALA A 175 13.62 -6.74 -5.70
CA ALA A 175 14.10 -7.84 -4.87
C ALA A 175 14.73 -7.35 -3.56
N ALA A 176 15.55 -6.29 -3.62
CA ALA A 176 16.19 -5.72 -2.44
C ALA A 176 15.16 -5.13 -1.46
N ILE A 177 14.18 -4.36 -1.96
CA ILE A 177 13.13 -3.75 -1.15
C ILE A 177 12.22 -4.82 -0.54
N TYR A 178 11.77 -5.78 -1.35
CA TYR A 178 10.89 -6.86 -0.89
C TYR A 178 11.56 -7.70 0.20
N TRP A 179 12.83 -8.09 0.00
CA TRP A 179 13.54 -8.86 1.00
C TRP A 179 13.77 -8.09 2.29
N ALA A 180 14.20 -6.82 2.17
CA ALA A 180 14.50 -5.99 3.32
C ALA A 180 13.31 -5.73 4.24
N LEU A 181 12.10 -5.61 3.66
CA LEU A 181 10.87 -5.35 4.40
C LEU A 181 10.14 -6.64 4.80
N SER A 182 10.57 -7.81 4.31
CA SER A 182 9.95 -9.10 4.64
C SER A 182 10.31 -9.57 6.05
N GLY A 183 9.59 -10.60 6.53
CA GLY A 183 9.91 -11.29 7.78
C GLY A 183 11.28 -11.99 7.78
N GLY A 184 11.94 -12.08 6.63
CA GLY A 184 13.27 -12.67 6.47
C GLY A 184 14.43 -11.77 6.89
N TYR A 185 14.20 -10.47 7.16
CA TYR A 185 15.23 -9.50 7.50
C TYR A 185 14.78 -8.55 8.61
N GLU A 186 15.72 -8.12 9.44
CA GLU A 186 15.50 -7.11 10.47
C GLU A 186 15.76 -5.71 9.89
N TYR A 187 14.73 -5.07 9.34
CA TYR A 187 14.86 -3.79 8.63
C TYR A 187 15.55 -2.70 9.46
N VAL A 188 15.38 -2.69 10.79
CA VAL A 188 16.03 -1.70 11.66
C VAL A 188 17.56 -1.69 11.57
N LYS A 189 18.18 -2.72 11.01
CA LYS A 189 19.63 -2.75 10.75
C LYS A 189 20.09 -1.67 9.77
N ILE A 190 19.21 -1.19 8.87
CA ILE A 190 19.54 -0.09 7.98
C ILE A 190 19.79 1.23 8.73
N PHE A 191 19.27 1.36 9.95
CA PHE A 191 19.48 2.54 10.80
C PHE A 191 20.94 2.66 11.32
N SER A 192 21.78 1.66 11.10
CA SER A 192 23.23 1.79 11.34
C SER A 192 23.95 2.62 10.26
N HIS A 193 23.29 2.91 9.13
CA HIS A 193 23.85 3.68 8.04
C HIS A 193 23.49 5.16 8.18
N SER A 194 24.42 6.04 7.74
CA SER A 194 24.15 7.47 7.61
C SER A 194 23.36 7.77 6.34
N SER A 195 22.55 8.82 6.37
CA SER A 195 21.92 9.38 5.16
C SER A 195 22.92 10.11 4.25
N GLU A 196 24.14 10.39 4.72
CA GLU A 196 25.15 11.05 3.91
C GLU A 196 25.75 10.10 2.87
N ARG A 197 25.62 10.45 1.59
CA ARG A 197 26.26 9.78 0.45
C ARG A 197 25.86 8.31 0.22
N ALA A 198 24.85 7.80 0.88
CA ALA A 198 24.34 6.46 0.66
C ALA A 198 23.05 6.52 -0.20
N GLY A 199 22.97 5.65 -1.20
CA GLY A 199 21.72 5.36 -1.90
C GLY A 199 20.86 4.38 -1.11
N TYR A 200 19.60 4.26 -1.49
CA TYR A 200 18.71 3.32 -0.81
C TYR A 200 19.17 1.87 -1.00
N LEU A 201 19.56 1.49 -2.23
CA LEU A 201 20.02 0.14 -2.51
C LEU A 201 21.39 -0.16 -1.88
N ASP A 202 22.16 0.86 -1.50
CA ASP A 202 23.47 0.67 -0.84
C ASP A 202 23.32 0.21 0.62
N VAL A 203 22.21 0.59 1.27
CA VAL A 203 21.92 0.26 2.67
C VAL A 203 21.03 -0.98 2.85
N LEU A 204 20.38 -1.41 1.78
CA LEU A 204 19.56 -2.62 1.81
C LEU A 204 20.43 -3.90 1.76
N PRO A 205 19.95 -5.00 2.39
CA PRO A 205 20.64 -6.28 2.30
C PRO A 205 20.59 -6.83 0.88
N SER A 206 21.61 -7.60 0.51
CA SER A 206 21.51 -8.46 -0.66
C SER A 206 20.52 -9.58 -0.40
N PRO A 207 19.45 -9.73 -1.20
CA PRO A 207 18.48 -10.80 -1.01
C PRO A 207 19.11 -12.17 -1.30
N PRO A 208 18.63 -13.25 -0.66
CA PRO A 208 19.04 -14.60 -1.03
C PRO A 208 18.50 -14.96 -2.43
N PRO A 209 19.05 -16.00 -3.08
CA PRO A 209 18.50 -16.48 -4.35
C PRO A 209 17.03 -16.87 -4.26
N LEU A 210 16.28 -16.60 -5.32
CA LEU A 210 14.90 -17.08 -5.49
C LEU A 210 14.87 -18.59 -5.78
N PRO A 211 13.73 -19.28 -5.48
CA PRO A 211 12.49 -18.73 -4.94
C PRO A 211 12.54 -18.52 -3.42
N TRP A 212 11.83 -17.50 -2.94
CA TRP A 212 11.45 -17.42 -1.54
C TRP A 212 10.12 -18.14 -1.34
N SER A 213 9.71 -18.43 -0.12
CA SER A 213 8.44 -19.13 0.17
C SER A 213 7.20 -18.41 -0.40
N TRP A 214 7.30 -17.10 -0.62
CA TRP A 214 6.22 -16.22 -1.01
C TRP A 214 6.44 -15.44 -2.32
N LEU A 215 7.62 -15.60 -2.95
CA LEU A 215 7.96 -14.95 -4.23
C LEU A 215 8.81 -15.87 -5.09
N SER A 216 8.32 -16.21 -6.27
CA SER A 216 9.04 -16.94 -7.30
C SER A 216 9.84 -16.02 -8.22
N ALA A 217 10.76 -16.61 -9.02
CA ALA A 217 11.51 -15.85 -10.03
C ALA A 217 10.59 -15.25 -11.12
N ASP A 218 9.56 -15.98 -11.52
CA ASP A 218 8.60 -15.51 -12.53
C ASP A 218 7.76 -14.34 -12.01
N GLU A 219 7.38 -14.38 -10.74
CA GLU A 219 6.65 -13.29 -10.11
C GLU A 219 7.53 -12.03 -9.99
N LEU A 220 8.79 -12.17 -9.57
CA LEU A 220 9.73 -11.04 -9.57
C LEU A 220 9.93 -10.48 -10.98
N ALA A 221 10.06 -11.35 -11.99
CA ALA A 221 10.21 -10.92 -13.38
C ALA A 221 8.98 -10.14 -13.88
N HIS A 222 7.77 -10.51 -13.43
CA HIS A 222 6.56 -9.75 -13.73
C HIS A 222 6.63 -8.32 -13.16
N TYR A 223 6.93 -8.17 -11.85
CA TYR A 223 7.12 -6.83 -11.27
C TYR A 223 8.21 -6.03 -11.98
N ALA A 224 9.35 -6.66 -12.25
CA ALA A 224 10.46 -5.99 -12.93
C ALA A 224 10.07 -5.49 -14.34
N ALA A 225 9.28 -6.25 -15.08
CA ALA A 225 8.81 -5.86 -16.41
C ALA A 225 7.84 -4.67 -16.35
N GLU A 226 6.90 -4.66 -15.38
CA GLU A 226 5.98 -3.54 -15.20
C GLU A 226 6.71 -2.26 -14.75
N TYR A 227 7.69 -2.37 -13.84
CA TYR A 227 8.51 -1.23 -13.43
C TYR A 227 9.52 -0.78 -14.49
N ALA A 228 10.02 -1.67 -15.34
CA ALA A 228 10.82 -1.29 -16.49
C ALA A 228 10.02 -0.47 -17.52
N HIS A 229 8.70 -0.68 -17.57
CA HIS A 229 7.78 0.09 -18.41
C HIS A 229 7.39 1.44 -17.77
N ALA A 230 6.95 1.41 -16.52
CA ALA A 230 6.38 2.57 -15.81
C ALA A 230 7.43 3.47 -15.14
N GLY A 231 8.58 2.92 -14.75
CA GLY A 231 9.54 3.55 -13.84
C GLY A 231 9.04 3.59 -12.40
N PHE A 232 9.89 4.10 -11.51
CA PHE A 232 9.57 4.27 -10.09
C PHE A 232 9.03 5.67 -9.75
N THR A 233 9.13 6.64 -10.64
CA THR A 233 8.79 8.05 -10.38
C THR A 233 7.36 8.22 -9.85
N GLY A 234 6.37 7.56 -10.47
CA GLY A 234 4.99 7.64 -10.02
C GLY A 234 4.80 7.15 -8.59
N GLY A 235 5.40 6.00 -8.25
CA GLY A 235 5.40 5.48 -6.88
C GLY A 235 6.13 6.39 -5.88
N LEU A 236 7.25 7.00 -6.29
CA LEU A 236 8.00 7.95 -5.47
C LEU A 236 7.24 9.25 -5.24
N ASN A 237 6.36 9.66 -6.15
CA ASN A 237 5.55 10.86 -5.99
C ASN A 237 4.55 10.74 -4.83
N TRP A 238 4.12 9.53 -4.45
CA TRP A 238 3.32 9.32 -3.22
C TRP A 238 4.08 9.76 -1.96
N TYR A 239 5.39 9.53 -1.90
CA TYR A 239 6.25 10.03 -0.81
C TYR A 239 6.43 11.54 -0.88
N ARG A 240 6.62 12.09 -2.08
CA ARG A 240 6.82 13.53 -2.31
C ARG A 240 5.57 14.35 -2.02
N ALA A 241 4.39 13.77 -2.16
CA ALA A 241 3.10 14.39 -1.84
C ALA A 241 2.81 14.45 -0.32
N SER A 242 3.66 13.89 0.54
CA SER A 242 3.39 13.77 1.98
C SER A 242 3.03 15.09 2.66
N ASP A 243 3.69 16.21 2.29
CA ASP A 243 3.38 17.51 2.87
C ASP A 243 2.03 18.05 2.38
N ALA A 244 1.68 17.83 1.11
CA ALA A 244 0.36 18.20 0.58
C ALA A 244 -0.75 17.42 1.29
N VAL A 245 -0.61 16.09 1.40
CA VAL A 245 -1.52 15.22 2.16
C VAL A 245 -1.65 15.70 3.61
N TRP A 246 -0.54 16.08 4.24
CA TRP A 246 -0.57 16.58 5.61
C TRP A 246 -1.39 17.87 5.72
N HIS A 247 -1.18 18.84 4.84
CA HIS A 247 -1.96 20.09 4.82
C HIS A 247 -3.45 19.83 4.64
N GLU A 248 -3.84 18.96 3.73
CA GLU A 248 -5.23 18.59 3.50
C GLU A 248 -5.86 17.94 4.75
N LYS A 249 -5.11 17.07 5.43
CA LYS A 249 -5.59 16.40 6.65
C LYS A 249 -5.68 17.38 7.83
N GLN A 250 -4.75 18.35 7.95
CA GLN A 250 -4.85 19.39 8.98
C GLN A 250 -6.04 20.31 8.76
N ALA A 251 -6.51 20.48 7.53
CA ALA A 251 -7.70 21.28 7.22
C ALA A 251 -9.02 20.55 7.55
N ARG A 252 -8.96 19.28 7.97
CA ARG A 252 -10.13 18.44 8.30
C ARG A 252 -10.06 17.99 9.77
N PRO A 253 -11.22 17.76 10.45
CA PRO A 253 -11.22 17.15 11.77
C PRO A 253 -10.66 15.73 11.69
N ASP A 254 -9.96 15.27 12.73
CA ASP A 254 -9.52 13.86 12.85
C ASP A 254 -10.67 13.00 13.39
N GLU A 255 -11.64 12.70 12.53
CA GLU A 255 -12.82 11.93 12.90
C GLU A 255 -12.48 10.43 13.07
N PRO A 256 -13.06 9.78 14.09
CA PRO A 256 -12.90 8.34 14.27
C PRO A 256 -13.44 7.53 13.08
N VAL A 257 -12.80 6.42 12.76
CA VAL A 257 -13.28 5.47 11.75
C VAL A 257 -14.29 4.52 12.39
N THR A 258 -15.54 4.67 12.02
CA THR A 258 -16.67 3.93 12.63
C THR A 258 -17.16 2.75 11.79
N VAL A 259 -16.78 2.66 10.51
CA VAL A 259 -17.14 1.51 9.67
C VAL A 259 -16.46 0.25 10.18
N PRO A 260 -17.07 -0.95 10.02
CA PRO A 260 -16.45 -2.20 10.39
C PRO A 260 -15.04 -2.31 9.81
N THR A 261 -14.05 -2.62 10.63
CA THR A 261 -12.65 -2.61 10.23
C THR A 261 -11.91 -3.83 10.76
N LEU A 262 -11.20 -4.53 9.86
CA LEU A 262 -10.21 -5.57 10.19
C LEU A 262 -8.82 -4.98 10.03
N PHE A 263 -7.91 -5.24 10.98
CA PHE A 263 -6.49 -4.92 10.86
C PHE A 263 -5.63 -6.19 10.96
N VAL A 264 -4.70 -6.36 10.01
CA VAL A 264 -3.76 -7.50 9.98
C VAL A 264 -2.35 -6.99 9.71
N THR A 265 -1.37 -7.48 10.44
CA THR A 265 0.05 -7.14 10.25
C THR A 265 0.94 -8.33 10.56
N GLY A 266 2.18 -8.31 10.07
CA GLY A 266 3.22 -9.26 10.49
C GLY A 266 3.87 -8.84 11.81
N ASP A 267 4.31 -9.79 12.62
CA ASP A 267 5.06 -9.51 13.85
C ASP A 267 6.45 -8.92 13.57
N ARG A 268 6.99 -9.17 12.36
CA ARG A 268 8.27 -8.67 11.86
C ARG A 268 8.16 -7.46 10.92
N ASP A 269 6.96 -6.90 10.78
CA ASP A 269 6.76 -5.70 9.95
C ASP A 269 7.52 -4.51 10.56
N PRO A 270 8.47 -3.89 9.83
CA PRO A 270 9.22 -2.73 10.31
C PRO A 270 8.33 -1.52 10.58
N VAL A 271 7.21 -1.36 9.88
CA VAL A 271 6.24 -0.27 10.14
C VAL A 271 5.70 -0.38 11.56
N ARG A 272 5.39 -1.60 12.01
CA ARG A 272 4.93 -1.85 13.38
C ARG A 272 6.00 -1.47 14.41
N ALA A 273 7.26 -1.83 14.15
CA ALA A 273 8.37 -1.50 15.05
C ALA A 273 8.61 0.02 15.15
N VAL A 274 8.64 0.71 14.00
CA VAL A 274 8.89 2.16 13.93
C VAL A 274 7.71 2.95 14.48
N MET A 275 6.50 2.57 14.12
CA MET A 275 5.29 3.27 14.51
C MET A 275 4.81 2.89 15.93
N GLY A 276 5.07 1.69 16.41
CA GLY A 276 4.73 1.24 17.77
C GLY A 276 5.56 1.90 18.89
N ALA A 277 6.79 2.31 18.60
CA ALA A 277 7.68 2.98 19.55
C ALA A 277 7.24 4.42 19.94
N SER A 278 6.24 4.98 19.27
CA SER A 278 5.85 6.40 19.39
C SER A 278 4.81 6.72 20.47
N GLY A 279 4.55 5.83 21.43
CA GLY A 279 3.59 6.08 22.53
C GLY A 279 2.14 6.27 22.04
N ARG A 280 1.71 5.50 21.07
CA ARG A 280 0.40 5.62 20.42
C ARG A 280 -0.76 5.28 21.34
N ARG A 281 -1.86 6.00 21.14
CA ARG A 281 -3.16 5.55 21.62
C ARG A 281 -3.46 4.17 21.01
N PRO A 282 -4.09 3.25 21.75
CA PRO A 282 -4.61 2.02 21.16
C PRO A 282 -5.45 2.35 19.92
N MET A 283 -5.33 1.56 18.85
CA MET A 283 -6.03 1.84 17.60
C MET A 283 -7.55 1.93 17.81
N ILE A 284 -8.10 1.16 18.75
CA ILE A 284 -9.51 1.19 19.12
C ILE A 284 -10.02 2.58 19.51
N ASP A 285 -9.17 3.45 20.06
CA ASP A 285 -9.54 4.81 20.45
C ASP A 285 -9.84 5.70 19.23
N THR A 286 -9.24 5.39 18.09
CA THR A 286 -9.39 6.14 16.83
C THR A 286 -10.17 5.38 15.77
N VAL A 287 -10.40 4.09 16.00
CA VAL A 287 -11.13 3.17 15.10
C VAL A 287 -12.17 2.40 15.94
N PRO A 288 -13.25 3.06 16.39
CA PRO A 288 -14.32 2.36 17.12
C PRO A 288 -14.98 1.23 16.32
N GLY A 289 -14.86 1.26 14.98
CA GLY A 289 -15.30 0.20 14.09
C GLY A 289 -14.37 -1.02 14.04
N LEU A 290 -13.25 -1.04 14.77
CA LEU A 290 -12.31 -2.16 14.77
C LEU A 290 -12.95 -3.43 15.36
N VAL A 291 -13.14 -4.45 14.50
CA VAL A 291 -13.75 -5.73 14.91
C VAL A 291 -12.72 -6.84 15.06
N GLY A 292 -11.50 -6.66 14.55
CA GLY A 292 -10.40 -7.60 14.67
C GLY A 292 -9.05 -6.95 14.45
N GLU A 293 -8.06 -7.36 15.25
CA GLU A 293 -6.65 -7.01 15.08
C GLU A 293 -5.83 -8.29 15.17
N HIS A 294 -5.12 -8.63 14.10
CA HIS A 294 -4.35 -9.86 13.98
C HIS A 294 -2.89 -9.59 13.66
N VAL A 295 -2.02 -10.29 14.37
CA VAL A 295 -0.57 -10.26 14.17
C VAL A 295 -0.11 -11.65 13.73
N ILE A 296 0.39 -11.77 12.51
CA ILE A 296 0.81 -13.04 11.95
C ILE A 296 2.30 -13.27 12.25
N GLU A 297 2.60 -14.38 12.92
CA GLU A 297 3.97 -14.74 13.31
C GLU A 297 4.84 -15.03 12.07
N GLY A 298 6.05 -14.51 12.07
CA GLY A 298 7.06 -14.71 11.02
C GLY A 298 6.85 -13.87 9.77
N ALA A 299 5.71 -13.20 9.60
CA ALA A 299 5.46 -12.35 8.45
C ALA A 299 6.02 -10.93 8.65
N GLY A 300 6.47 -10.33 7.56
CA GLY A 300 6.93 -8.95 7.50
C GLY A 300 5.86 -8.00 6.94
N HIS A 301 6.33 -7.04 6.16
CA HIS A 301 5.51 -5.96 5.63
C HIS A 301 4.51 -6.43 4.56
N PHE A 302 4.92 -7.35 3.70
CA PHE A 302 4.08 -7.83 2.59
C PHE A 302 3.18 -8.99 3.04
N VAL A 303 2.48 -8.81 4.16
CA VAL A 303 1.74 -9.86 4.86
C VAL A 303 0.76 -10.61 3.95
N GLN A 304 0.13 -9.95 2.96
CA GLN A 304 -0.79 -10.54 1.98
C GLN A 304 -0.07 -11.49 1.00
N MET A 305 1.24 -11.38 0.87
CA MET A 305 2.06 -12.27 0.04
C MET A 305 2.80 -13.30 0.91
N GLU A 306 3.37 -12.88 2.04
CA GLU A 306 4.18 -13.70 2.92
C GLU A 306 3.34 -14.75 3.67
N ALA A 307 2.11 -14.42 4.03
CA ALA A 307 1.16 -15.26 4.77
C ALA A 307 -0.20 -15.32 4.06
N ALA A 308 -0.20 -15.54 2.74
CA ALA A 308 -1.36 -15.39 1.89
C ALA A 308 -2.57 -16.23 2.34
N GLU A 309 -2.37 -17.48 2.75
CA GLU A 309 -3.46 -18.38 3.18
C GLU A 309 -4.15 -17.85 4.44
N GLU A 310 -3.37 -17.42 5.44
CA GLU A 310 -3.90 -16.90 6.69
C GLU A 310 -4.63 -15.55 6.46
N VAL A 311 -4.04 -14.66 5.65
CA VAL A 311 -4.67 -13.39 5.27
C VAL A 311 -5.99 -13.65 4.53
N ASN A 312 -6.01 -14.57 3.56
CA ASN A 312 -7.24 -14.94 2.84
C ASN A 312 -8.33 -15.41 3.81
N ARG A 313 -7.99 -16.30 4.75
CA ARG A 313 -8.93 -16.79 5.75
C ARG A 313 -9.51 -15.65 6.60
N LEU A 314 -8.64 -14.77 7.14
CA LEU A 314 -9.07 -13.64 7.95
C LEU A 314 -9.95 -12.65 7.17
N MET A 315 -9.61 -12.38 5.90
CA MET A 315 -10.40 -11.52 5.04
C MET A 315 -11.78 -12.11 4.75
N ILE A 316 -11.87 -13.40 4.43
CA ILE A 316 -13.15 -14.08 4.14
C ILE A 316 -14.01 -14.13 5.40
N ASP A 317 -13.46 -14.56 6.54
CA ASP A 317 -14.18 -14.60 7.82
C ASP A 317 -14.76 -13.22 8.19
N PHE A 318 -13.98 -12.15 7.96
CA PHE A 318 -14.46 -10.77 8.18
C PHE A 318 -15.57 -10.37 7.22
N LEU A 319 -15.39 -10.63 5.93
CA LEU A 319 -16.36 -10.27 4.89
C LEU A 319 -17.72 -10.98 5.12
N ASP A 320 -17.67 -12.26 5.50
CA ASP A 320 -18.86 -13.07 5.80
C ASP A 320 -19.57 -12.62 7.09
N SER A 321 -18.87 -11.95 7.99
CA SER A 321 -19.44 -11.38 9.22
C SER A 321 -20.18 -10.05 9.00
N LEU A 322 -19.99 -9.40 7.85
CA LEU A 322 -20.63 -8.12 7.56
C LEU A 322 -22.14 -8.31 7.33
N PRO A 323 -22.98 -7.38 7.82
CA PRO A 323 -24.40 -7.43 7.52
C PRO A 323 -24.64 -7.37 6.00
N PRO A 324 -25.73 -7.93 5.49
CA PRO A 324 -26.03 -7.99 4.04
C PRO A 324 -26.24 -6.58 3.42
#